data_418d5e5bdc27a09432cd68f182490fbe
#
_entry.id   418d5e5bdc27a09432cd68f182490fbe
#
_cell.length_a   1.000
_cell.length_b   1.000
_cell.length_c   1.000
_cell.angle_alpha   90.00
_cell.angle_beta   90.00
_cell.angle_gamma   90.00
#
_symmetry.space_group_name_H-M   'P 1'
#
loop_
_entity.id
_entity.type
_entity.pdbx_description
1 polymer ?
#
loop_
_entity_poly.entity_id
_entity_poly.type
_entity_poly.pdbx_seq_one_letter_code
_entity_poly.pdbx_strand_id
1 'polypeptide(L)'
;MQTDFFEEIKKRKDPYIIAELGSNHNGDMGLARKLIDAAKDSGADCVKFQSWTKDTIFSKIKYDDNYFIADDYRDRDDFTLEEIVDAYSLSEGQLREMYDYSRGLGIECISTPFSKKEVDFLVDELDVPFIKIASMDLNNYPFLEYIAKKDKPMVLSTGLSELYEIDKAIHTIESTGNDKLVILHCVAIYPTPDENVNLNNIDTLKKLYPYPIGFSDHTLGYSIPLASVAKGVCLIEKHFTLDKDMEGWDHKVSVTPDEMRIIVEESKRISKALGSTRIISTEDE
;
A
#
# COMPACT_ATOMS: atom_id res chain seq x y z
N MET A 1 -14.60 -13.81 -16.20
CA MET A 1 -13.12 -13.83 -16.18
C MET A 1 -12.70 -12.60 -15.40
N GLN A 2 -12.04 -12.77 -14.27
CA GLN A 2 -11.48 -11.64 -13.53
C GLN A 2 -10.41 -11.00 -14.42
N THR A 3 -10.49 -9.70 -14.63
CA THR A 3 -9.49 -8.97 -15.42
C THR A 3 -8.17 -9.04 -14.68
N ASP A 4 -7.07 -9.33 -15.37
CA ASP A 4 -5.73 -9.28 -14.76
C ASP A 4 -5.50 -7.88 -14.20
N PHE A 5 -5.10 -7.78 -12.94
CA PHE A 5 -4.88 -6.52 -12.23
C PHE A 5 -3.95 -5.57 -13.01
N PHE A 6 -2.85 -6.10 -13.57
CA PHE A 6 -1.88 -5.27 -14.28
C PHE A 6 -2.47 -4.67 -15.56
N GLU A 7 -3.28 -5.46 -16.29
CA GLU A 7 -4.00 -4.97 -17.46
C GLU A 7 -5.13 -3.99 -17.10
N GLU A 8 -5.73 -4.14 -15.93
CA GLU A 8 -6.68 -3.17 -15.40
C GLU A 8 -5.99 -1.83 -15.13
N ILE A 9 -4.89 -1.83 -14.36
CA ILE A 9 -4.12 -0.62 -14.02
C ILE A 9 -3.70 0.15 -15.28
N LYS A 10 -3.27 -0.53 -16.34
CA LYS A 10 -2.86 0.11 -17.59
C LYS A 10 -4.02 0.77 -18.37
N LYS A 11 -5.24 0.30 -18.17
CA LYS A 11 -6.44 0.79 -18.89
C LYS A 11 -7.23 1.83 -18.11
N ARG A 12 -7.05 1.90 -16.78
CA ARG A 12 -7.76 2.88 -15.94
C ARG A 12 -7.36 4.31 -16.30
N LYS A 13 -8.34 5.20 -16.19
CA LYS A 13 -8.15 6.64 -16.37
C LYS A 13 -7.98 7.39 -15.05
N ASP A 14 -8.51 6.83 -13.98
CA ASP A 14 -8.43 7.29 -12.61
C ASP A 14 -7.57 6.31 -11.79
N PRO A 15 -6.91 6.76 -10.73
CA PRO A 15 -6.08 5.89 -9.90
C PRO A 15 -6.89 4.75 -9.27
N TYR A 16 -6.27 3.59 -9.14
CA TYR A 16 -6.74 2.51 -8.29
C TYR A 16 -6.46 2.87 -6.83
N ILE A 17 -7.45 2.82 -5.96
CA ILE A 17 -7.35 3.28 -4.58
C ILE A 17 -7.26 2.10 -3.62
N ILE A 18 -6.13 2.00 -2.91
CA ILE A 18 -5.90 1.01 -1.85
C ILE A 18 -6.07 1.70 -0.49
N ALA A 19 -7.06 1.24 0.28
CA ALA A 19 -7.18 1.56 1.69
C ALA A 19 -6.25 0.62 2.50
N GLU A 20 -5.15 1.14 2.99
CA GLU A 20 -4.20 0.41 3.82
C GLU A 20 -4.73 0.32 5.24
N LEU A 21 -5.20 -0.84 5.64
CA LEU A 21 -5.64 -1.12 7.00
C LEU A 21 -4.46 -1.40 7.94
N GLY A 22 -3.38 -1.95 7.37
CA GLY A 22 -2.14 -2.22 8.10
C GLY A 22 -2.39 -2.99 9.39
N SER A 23 -2.03 -2.39 10.52
CA SER A 23 -2.29 -2.87 11.88
C SER A 23 -3.49 -2.19 12.57
N ASN A 24 -4.20 -1.28 11.89
CA ASN A 24 -5.31 -0.49 12.48
C ASN A 24 -6.52 -1.32 12.94
N HIS A 25 -6.52 -2.61 12.66
CA HIS A 25 -7.47 -3.56 13.27
C HIS A 25 -7.10 -3.96 14.71
N ASN A 26 -5.91 -3.60 15.21
CA ASN A 26 -5.44 -3.86 16.59
C ASN A 26 -5.61 -5.33 17.03
N GLY A 27 -5.51 -6.30 16.11
CA GLY A 27 -5.77 -7.71 16.38
C GLY A 27 -7.25 -8.08 16.54
N ASP A 28 -8.18 -7.11 16.48
CA ASP A 28 -9.61 -7.32 16.62
C ASP A 28 -10.29 -7.58 15.28
N MET A 29 -10.83 -8.78 15.10
CA MET A 29 -11.53 -9.20 13.89
C MET A 29 -12.83 -8.44 13.64
N GLY A 30 -13.48 -7.98 14.71
CA GLY A 30 -14.68 -7.14 14.61
C GLY A 30 -14.34 -5.74 14.10
N LEU A 31 -13.23 -5.18 14.55
CA LEU A 31 -12.70 -3.90 14.04
C LEU A 31 -12.22 -4.05 12.60
N ALA A 32 -11.54 -5.15 12.26
CA ALA A 32 -11.09 -5.44 10.89
C ALA A 32 -12.27 -5.44 9.91
N ARG A 33 -13.39 -6.10 10.24
CA ARG A 33 -14.61 -6.08 9.40
C ARG A 33 -15.18 -4.68 9.24
N LYS A 34 -15.27 -3.90 10.32
CA LYS A 34 -15.77 -2.51 10.26
C LYS A 34 -14.89 -1.63 9.37
N LEU A 35 -13.56 -1.83 9.41
CA LEU A 35 -12.63 -1.14 8.53
C LEU A 35 -12.86 -1.50 7.06
N ILE A 36 -13.08 -2.79 6.75
CA ILE A 36 -13.40 -3.26 5.40
C ILE A 36 -14.70 -2.65 4.90
N ASP A 37 -15.77 -2.68 5.73
CA ASP A 37 -17.07 -2.09 5.39
C ASP A 37 -16.91 -0.59 5.07
N ALA A 38 -16.24 0.15 5.95
CA ALA A 38 -16.05 1.59 5.79
C ALA A 38 -15.17 1.94 4.56
N ALA A 39 -14.14 1.16 4.26
CA ALA A 39 -13.32 1.32 3.07
C ALA A 39 -14.15 1.08 1.80
N LYS A 40 -14.98 0.03 1.77
CA LYS A 40 -15.91 -0.26 0.68
C LYS A 40 -16.92 0.88 0.48
N ASP A 41 -17.53 1.35 1.55
CA ASP A 41 -18.52 2.43 1.51
C ASP A 41 -17.90 3.78 1.11
N SER A 42 -16.61 3.96 1.34
CA SER A 42 -15.84 5.12 0.88
C SER A 42 -15.45 5.04 -0.60
N GLY A 43 -15.69 3.89 -1.24
CA GLY A 43 -15.42 3.67 -2.65
C GLY A 43 -13.99 3.26 -2.99
N ALA A 44 -13.20 2.81 -2.01
CA ALA A 44 -11.89 2.19 -2.27
C ALA A 44 -12.02 0.95 -3.14
N ASP A 45 -11.04 0.71 -4.01
CA ASP A 45 -11.01 -0.46 -4.89
C ASP A 45 -10.52 -1.71 -4.15
N CYS A 46 -9.64 -1.51 -3.17
CA CYS A 46 -8.96 -2.59 -2.46
C CYS A 46 -8.72 -2.22 -1.00
N VAL A 47 -8.77 -3.21 -0.11
CA VAL A 47 -8.25 -3.14 1.25
C VAL A 47 -6.94 -3.91 1.34
N LYS A 48 -5.99 -3.40 2.12
CA LYS A 48 -4.70 -4.05 2.31
C LYS A 48 -4.40 -4.26 3.79
N PHE A 49 -4.03 -5.49 4.13
CA PHE A 49 -3.48 -5.88 5.41
C PHE A 49 -1.95 -5.99 5.34
N GLN A 50 -1.35 -6.35 6.46
CA GLN A 50 0.04 -6.70 6.56
C GLN A 50 0.14 -8.09 7.19
N SER A 51 0.90 -8.98 6.57
CA SER A 51 1.07 -10.37 7.00
C SER A 51 2.45 -10.53 7.61
N TRP A 52 2.50 -10.51 8.92
CA TRP A 52 3.72 -10.79 9.67
C TRP A 52 3.44 -11.66 10.89
N THR A 53 4.51 -12.21 11.42
CA THR A 53 4.57 -12.73 12.77
C THR A 53 5.76 -12.07 13.48
N LYS A 54 5.87 -12.22 14.79
CA LYS A 54 7.05 -11.74 15.53
C LYS A 54 8.38 -12.33 15.01
N ASP A 55 8.32 -13.52 14.40
CA ASP A 55 9.51 -14.18 13.87
C ASP A 55 9.89 -13.68 12.46
N THR A 56 9.00 -12.95 11.77
CA THR A 56 9.19 -12.60 10.35
C THR A 56 9.41 -11.11 10.09
N ILE A 57 8.89 -10.21 10.95
CA ILE A 57 8.94 -8.77 10.68
C ILE A 57 10.23 -8.10 11.15
N PHE A 58 10.73 -8.41 12.34
CA PHE A 58 11.91 -7.76 12.90
C PHE A 58 12.97 -8.76 13.34
N SER A 59 14.23 -8.32 13.30
CA SER A 59 15.33 -9.09 13.87
C SER A 59 15.28 -9.06 15.40
N LYS A 60 15.88 -10.09 16.04
CA LYS A 60 16.01 -10.15 17.49
C LYS A 60 16.64 -8.88 18.09
N ILE A 61 17.62 -8.29 17.41
CA ILE A 61 18.28 -7.05 17.87
C ILE A 61 17.26 -5.91 17.99
N LYS A 62 16.31 -5.80 17.04
CA LYS A 62 15.27 -4.76 17.11
C LYS A 62 14.30 -4.95 18.25
N TYR A 63 13.96 -6.19 18.58
CA TYR A 63 13.17 -6.49 19.78
C TYR A 63 13.93 -6.19 21.06
N ASP A 64 15.21 -6.58 21.13
CA ASP A 64 16.07 -6.30 22.30
C ASP A 64 16.25 -4.77 22.51
N ASP A 65 16.35 -3.98 21.43
CA ASP A 65 16.45 -2.52 21.47
C ASP A 65 15.12 -1.82 21.81
N ASN A 66 14.01 -2.51 21.70
CA ASN A 66 12.65 -1.99 21.88
C ASN A 66 12.38 -0.69 21.09
N TYR A 67 12.87 -0.62 19.85
CA TYR A 67 13.07 0.60 19.06
C TYR A 67 11.80 1.44 18.88
N PHE A 68 10.66 0.77 18.55
CA PHE A 68 9.41 1.46 18.28
C PHE A 68 8.78 2.12 19.52
N ILE A 69 8.99 1.57 20.69
CA ILE A 69 8.50 2.16 21.93
C ILE A 69 9.19 3.49 22.20
N ALA A 70 10.47 3.63 21.83
CA ALA A 70 11.17 4.89 21.98
C ALA A 70 10.65 5.99 21.05
N ASP A 71 10.20 5.65 19.83
CA ASP A 71 9.78 6.63 18.82
C ASP A 71 8.27 6.88 18.80
N ASP A 72 7.43 5.85 18.63
CA ASP A 72 6.00 5.98 18.37
C ASP A 72 5.13 5.82 19.62
N TYR A 73 5.65 5.13 20.63
CA TYR A 73 4.99 4.86 21.92
C TYR A 73 5.80 5.41 23.09
N ARG A 74 6.41 6.57 22.93
CA ARG A 74 7.35 7.19 23.87
C ARG A 74 6.84 7.29 25.30
N ASP A 75 5.55 7.47 25.45
CA ASP A 75 4.89 7.63 26.75
C ASP A 75 4.32 6.31 27.29
N ARG A 76 4.62 5.17 26.62
CA ARG A 76 4.15 3.84 27.00
C ARG A 76 5.31 2.98 27.47
N ASP A 77 5.23 2.54 28.72
CA ASP A 77 6.13 1.61 29.37
C ASP A 77 5.48 0.24 29.70
N ASP A 78 4.21 0.09 29.30
CA ASP A 78 3.37 -1.07 29.60
C ASP A 78 3.44 -2.19 28.53
N PHE A 79 4.06 -1.92 27.34
CA PHE A 79 4.26 -2.92 26.29
C PHE A 79 5.68 -2.88 25.71
N THR A 80 6.17 -4.05 25.35
CA THR A 80 7.37 -4.18 24.51
C THR A 80 6.99 -4.20 23.03
N LEU A 81 7.95 -3.91 22.14
CA LEU A 81 7.76 -4.05 20.71
C LEU A 81 7.27 -5.47 20.33
N GLU A 82 7.84 -6.50 20.95
CA GLU A 82 7.46 -7.90 20.69
C GLU A 82 6.00 -8.18 21.05
N GLU A 83 5.54 -7.68 22.22
CA GLU A 83 4.15 -7.82 22.66
C GLU A 83 3.16 -7.11 21.73
N ILE A 84 3.52 -5.90 21.27
CA ILE A 84 2.67 -5.16 20.32
C ILE A 84 2.59 -5.87 18.97
N VAL A 85 3.73 -6.33 18.45
CA VAL A 85 3.76 -7.09 17.19
C VAL A 85 2.92 -8.36 17.31
N ASP A 86 3.03 -9.10 18.40
CA ASP A 86 2.24 -10.32 18.62
C ASP A 86 0.73 -10.01 18.74
N ALA A 87 0.38 -8.95 19.46
CA ALA A 87 -1.02 -8.53 19.64
C ALA A 87 -1.69 -8.07 18.33
N TYR A 88 -0.93 -7.41 17.42
CA TYR A 88 -1.46 -6.86 16.18
C TYR A 88 -1.29 -7.79 14.97
N SER A 89 -0.66 -8.94 15.14
CA SER A 89 -0.55 -9.92 14.06
C SER A 89 -1.88 -10.64 13.82
N LEU A 90 -2.13 -10.98 12.55
CA LEU A 90 -3.23 -11.86 12.16
C LEU A 90 -2.67 -13.23 11.76
N SER A 91 -3.28 -14.28 12.29
CA SER A 91 -3.01 -15.64 11.83
C SER A 91 -3.50 -15.85 10.39
N GLU A 92 -2.96 -16.85 9.70
CA GLU A 92 -3.41 -17.22 8.35
C GLU A 92 -4.93 -17.48 8.30
N GLY A 93 -5.50 -18.09 9.35
CA GLY A 93 -6.95 -18.32 9.43
C GLY A 93 -7.75 -17.02 9.54
N GLN A 94 -7.29 -16.05 10.33
CA GLN A 94 -7.92 -14.74 10.45
C GLN A 94 -7.80 -13.94 9.17
N LEU A 95 -6.63 -13.95 8.52
CA LEU A 95 -6.42 -13.26 7.26
C LEU A 95 -7.31 -13.86 6.14
N ARG A 96 -7.43 -15.20 6.07
CA ARG A 96 -8.37 -15.89 5.16
C ARG A 96 -9.80 -15.44 5.39
N GLU A 97 -10.23 -15.36 6.66
CA GLU A 97 -11.58 -14.90 7.02
C GLU A 97 -11.82 -13.46 6.52
N MET A 98 -10.86 -12.55 6.67
CA MET A 98 -10.98 -11.16 6.18
C MET A 98 -10.98 -11.11 4.66
N TYR A 99 -10.18 -11.93 4.01
CA TYR A 99 -10.15 -12.07 2.56
C TYR A 99 -11.49 -12.55 2.01
N ASP A 100 -12.05 -13.61 2.58
CA ASP A 100 -13.35 -14.15 2.17
C ASP A 100 -14.47 -13.15 2.44
N TYR A 101 -14.42 -12.44 3.57
CA TYR A 101 -15.36 -11.38 3.92
C TYR A 101 -15.34 -10.24 2.88
N SER A 102 -14.15 -9.75 2.54
CA SER A 102 -13.96 -8.69 1.54
C SER A 102 -14.49 -9.12 0.16
N ARG A 103 -14.18 -10.35 -0.26
CA ARG A 103 -14.70 -10.91 -1.53
C ARG A 103 -16.23 -11.01 -1.52
N GLY A 104 -16.82 -11.38 -0.41
CA GLY A 104 -18.28 -11.41 -0.23
C GLY A 104 -18.93 -10.05 -0.40
N LEU A 105 -18.23 -8.98 -0.03
CA LEU A 105 -18.66 -7.58 -0.22
C LEU A 105 -18.34 -7.03 -1.62
N GLY A 106 -17.53 -7.74 -2.42
CA GLY A 106 -17.09 -7.27 -3.73
C GLY A 106 -16.08 -6.12 -3.65
N ILE A 107 -15.17 -6.16 -2.67
CA ILE A 107 -13.96 -5.33 -2.62
C ILE A 107 -12.73 -6.25 -2.66
N GLU A 108 -11.71 -5.87 -3.43
CA GLU A 108 -10.46 -6.63 -3.44
C GLU A 108 -9.76 -6.57 -2.08
N CYS A 109 -9.08 -7.66 -1.73
CA CYS A 109 -8.32 -7.75 -0.48
C CYS A 109 -6.96 -8.34 -0.77
N ILE A 110 -5.92 -7.70 -0.26
CA ILE A 110 -4.55 -8.16 -0.36
C ILE A 110 -3.84 -7.98 0.99
N SER A 111 -2.62 -8.45 1.06
CA SER A 111 -1.73 -8.19 2.19
C SER A 111 -0.29 -7.99 1.72
N THR A 112 0.49 -7.26 2.50
CA THR A 112 1.94 -7.15 2.32
C THR A 112 2.60 -8.31 3.08
N PRO A 113 3.29 -9.26 2.40
CA PRO A 113 4.04 -10.31 3.07
C PRO A 113 5.43 -9.82 3.48
N PHE A 114 5.97 -10.36 4.57
CA PHE A 114 7.33 -10.10 5.07
C PHE A 114 8.21 -11.35 5.10
N SER A 115 7.66 -12.51 4.68
CA SER A 115 8.41 -13.76 4.53
C SER A 115 7.91 -14.59 3.35
N LYS A 116 8.72 -15.58 2.94
CA LYS A 116 8.36 -16.53 1.86
C LYS A 116 7.10 -17.32 2.21
N LYS A 117 6.93 -17.70 3.47
CA LYS A 117 5.75 -18.45 3.93
C LYS A 117 4.47 -17.64 3.71
N GLU A 118 4.50 -16.37 4.02
CA GLU A 118 3.37 -15.47 3.82
C GLU A 118 3.10 -15.22 2.33
N VAL A 119 4.15 -15.14 1.50
CA VAL A 119 3.99 -15.11 0.03
C VAL A 119 3.29 -16.36 -0.48
N ASP A 120 3.71 -17.54 -0.03
CA ASP A 120 3.08 -18.80 -0.43
C ASP A 120 1.60 -18.83 -0.03
N PHE A 121 1.29 -18.44 1.20
CA PHE A 121 -0.10 -18.36 1.67
C PHE A 121 -0.95 -17.41 0.82
N LEU A 122 -0.45 -16.20 0.54
CA LEU A 122 -1.18 -15.21 -0.24
C LEU A 122 -1.39 -15.65 -1.69
N VAL A 123 -0.38 -16.26 -2.31
CA VAL A 123 -0.44 -16.62 -3.73
C VAL A 123 -1.08 -17.99 -3.93
N ASP A 124 -0.60 -19.00 -3.22
CA ASP A 124 -0.94 -20.39 -3.50
C ASP A 124 -2.28 -20.80 -2.84
N GLU A 125 -2.66 -20.13 -1.73
CA GLU A 125 -3.88 -20.47 -1.01
C GLU A 125 -5.00 -19.43 -1.13
N LEU A 126 -4.68 -18.12 -1.13
CA LEU A 126 -5.69 -17.07 -1.25
C LEU A 126 -5.89 -16.59 -2.70
N ASP A 127 -4.94 -16.87 -3.58
CA ASP A 127 -4.94 -16.44 -4.99
C ASP A 127 -5.16 -14.92 -5.14
N VAL A 128 -4.38 -14.12 -4.39
CA VAL A 128 -4.46 -12.66 -4.43
C VAL A 128 -4.20 -12.11 -5.85
N PRO A 129 -4.84 -11.00 -6.25
CA PRO A 129 -4.70 -10.46 -7.60
C PRO A 129 -3.31 -9.88 -7.87
N PHE A 130 -2.61 -9.43 -6.85
CA PHE A 130 -1.24 -8.91 -6.92
C PHE A 130 -0.56 -8.98 -5.55
N ILE A 131 0.76 -8.82 -5.52
CA ILE A 131 1.55 -8.82 -4.30
C ILE A 131 2.10 -7.42 -4.06
N LYS A 132 1.86 -6.87 -2.86
CA LYS A 132 2.47 -5.62 -2.41
C LYS A 132 3.80 -5.89 -1.74
N ILE A 133 4.82 -5.10 -2.08
CA ILE A 133 6.14 -5.16 -1.48
C ILE A 133 6.39 -3.86 -0.73
N ALA A 134 6.70 -4.00 0.56
CA ALA A 134 7.03 -2.87 1.42
C ALA A 134 8.37 -2.22 1.01
N SER A 135 8.53 -0.93 1.29
CA SER A 135 9.78 -0.20 1.02
C SER A 135 11.00 -0.84 1.70
N MET A 136 10.83 -1.39 2.90
CA MET A 136 11.91 -2.04 3.65
C MET A 136 12.46 -3.30 2.99
N ASP A 137 11.70 -3.92 2.08
CA ASP A 137 12.10 -5.12 1.33
C ASP A 137 12.61 -4.83 -0.10
N LEU A 138 12.68 -3.57 -0.51
CA LEU A 138 13.12 -3.22 -1.86
C LEU A 138 14.53 -3.74 -2.17
N ASN A 139 15.44 -3.68 -1.22
CA ASN A 139 16.80 -4.17 -1.38
C ASN A 139 17.01 -5.63 -0.90
N ASN A 140 15.93 -6.32 -0.53
CA ASN A 140 15.93 -7.76 -0.26
C ASN A 140 15.81 -8.56 -1.58
N TYR A 141 16.83 -8.48 -2.43
CA TYR A 141 16.82 -9.06 -3.78
C TYR A 141 16.47 -10.55 -3.82
N PRO A 142 16.93 -11.41 -2.88
CA PRO A 142 16.52 -12.81 -2.85
C PRO A 142 15.02 -13.00 -2.58
N PHE A 143 14.40 -12.08 -1.83
CA PHE A 143 12.98 -12.09 -1.56
C PHE A 143 12.18 -11.58 -2.78
N LEU A 144 12.66 -10.50 -3.44
CA LEU A 144 12.08 -10.01 -4.69
C LEU A 144 12.08 -11.07 -5.78
N GLU A 145 13.23 -11.77 -5.95
CA GLU A 145 13.33 -12.88 -6.91
C GLU A 145 12.35 -14.01 -6.60
N TYR A 146 12.18 -14.33 -5.30
CA TYR A 146 11.23 -15.36 -4.86
C TYR A 146 9.79 -14.98 -5.22
N ILE A 147 9.39 -13.74 -4.91
CA ILE A 147 8.06 -13.22 -5.22
C ILE A 147 7.83 -13.19 -6.74
N ALA A 148 8.79 -12.66 -7.49
CA ALA A 148 8.69 -12.52 -8.93
C ALA A 148 8.48 -13.86 -9.66
N LYS A 149 9.09 -14.95 -9.16
CA LYS A 149 8.91 -16.32 -9.67
C LYS A 149 7.48 -16.87 -9.46
N LYS A 150 6.65 -16.26 -8.64
CA LYS A 150 5.22 -16.60 -8.50
C LYS A 150 4.39 -16.10 -9.69
N ASP A 151 4.95 -15.30 -10.58
CA ASP A 151 4.33 -14.77 -11.82
C ASP A 151 3.04 -13.94 -11.56
N LYS A 152 2.84 -13.44 -10.35
CA LYS A 152 1.77 -12.48 -10.04
C LYS A 152 2.22 -11.05 -10.33
N PRO A 153 1.29 -10.12 -10.65
CA PRO A 153 1.58 -8.71 -10.65
C PRO A 153 2.18 -8.25 -9.32
N MET A 154 3.17 -7.36 -9.37
CA MET A 154 3.88 -6.85 -8.20
C MET A 154 3.69 -5.35 -8.08
N VAL A 155 3.47 -4.85 -6.87
CA VAL A 155 3.38 -3.43 -6.54
C VAL A 155 4.49 -3.09 -5.56
N LEU A 156 5.53 -2.40 -6.02
CA LEU A 156 6.79 -2.15 -5.30
C LEU A 156 6.85 -0.70 -4.79
N SER A 157 6.92 -0.51 -3.48
CA SER A 157 7.19 0.80 -2.86
C SER A 157 8.67 1.11 -2.81
N THR A 158 9.05 2.39 -3.08
CA THR A 158 10.44 2.84 -3.24
C THR A 158 10.95 3.72 -2.10
N GLY A 159 10.28 3.75 -0.95
CA GLY A 159 10.76 4.47 0.23
C GLY A 159 12.10 3.91 0.74
N LEU A 160 12.87 4.73 1.47
CA LEU A 160 14.18 4.38 2.03
C LEU A 160 15.26 3.98 1.00
N SER A 161 15.03 4.24 -0.30
CA SER A 161 15.89 3.71 -1.35
C SER A 161 16.42 4.80 -2.27
N GLU A 162 17.64 4.64 -2.71
CA GLU A 162 18.25 5.44 -3.76
C GLU A 162 17.98 4.83 -5.15
N LEU A 163 18.17 5.63 -6.19
CA LEU A 163 17.87 5.21 -7.57
C LEU A 163 18.56 3.91 -7.99
N TYR A 164 19.82 3.72 -7.59
CA TYR A 164 20.58 2.51 -7.94
C TYR A 164 20.01 1.23 -7.28
N GLU A 165 19.37 1.36 -6.10
CA GLU A 165 18.70 0.25 -5.42
C GLU A 165 17.40 -0.10 -6.12
N ILE A 166 16.65 0.94 -6.55
CA ILE A 166 15.42 0.78 -7.34
C ILE A 166 15.75 0.08 -8.67
N ASP A 167 16.77 0.55 -9.39
CA ASP A 167 17.24 -0.09 -10.63
C ASP A 167 17.57 -1.58 -10.42
N LYS A 168 18.29 -1.88 -9.35
CA LYS A 168 18.68 -3.26 -9.05
C LYS A 168 17.48 -4.12 -8.65
N ALA A 169 16.52 -3.57 -7.93
CA ALA A 169 15.28 -4.26 -7.58
C ALA A 169 14.48 -4.62 -8.83
N ILE A 170 14.27 -3.64 -9.72
CA ILE A 170 13.55 -3.84 -10.99
C ILE A 170 14.27 -4.89 -11.85
N HIS A 171 15.58 -4.75 -12.04
CA HIS A 171 16.36 -5.73 -12.79
C HIS A 171 16.28 -7.14 -12.19
N THR A 172 16.26 -7.27 -10.86
CA THR A 172 16.07 -8.56 -10.18
C THR A 172 14.73 -9.19 -10.54
N ILE A 173 13.65 -8.40 -10.53
CA ILE A 173 12.30 -8.84 -10.89
C ILE A 173 12.26 -9.25 -12.37
N GLU A 174 12.73 -8.39 -13.28
CA GLU A 174 12.76 -8.63 -14.72
C GLU A 174 13.57 -9.88 -15.11
N SER A 175 14.66 -10.15 -14.38
CA SER A 175 15.52 -11.31 -14.64
C SER A 175 14.80 -12.66 -14.46
N THR A 176 13.66 -12.67 -13.76
CA THR A 176 12.81 -13.85 -13.59
C THR A 176 11.81 -14.06 -14.73
N GLY A 177 11.67 -13.07 -15.63
CA GLY A 177 10.67 -13.04 -16.70
C GLY A 177 9.35 -12.38 -16.28
N ASN A 178 9.21 -11.89 -15.03
CA ASN A 178 8.04 -11.16 -14.59
C ASN A 178 8.20 -9.66 -14.94
N ASP A 179 7.33 -9.15 -15.82
CA ASP A 179 7.26 -7.76 -16.25
C ASP A 179 5.98 -7.04 -15.79
N LYS A 180 5.18 -7.67 -14.93
CA LYS A 180 3.92 -7.15 -14.39
C LYS A 180 4.20 -6.32 -13.13
N LEU A 181 4.86 -5.19 -13.27
CA LEU A 181 5.33 -4.35 -12.17
C LEU A 181 4.63 -2.99 -12.15
N VAL A 182 4.17 -2.56 -10.98
CA VAL A 182 3.75 -1.18 -10.66
C VAL A 182 4.74 -0.63 -9.63
N ILE A 183 5.27 0.56 -9.87
CA ILE A 183 6.25 1.21 -8.98
C ILE A 183 5.56 2.34 -8.23
N LEU A 184 5.63 2.35 -6.90
CA LEU A 184 5.07 3.43 -6.09
C LEU A 184 6.17 4.36 -5.61
N HIS A 185 6.08 5.66 -5.98
CA HIS A 185 6.77 6.67 -5.22
C HIS A 185 6.29 6.61 -3.76
N CYS A 186 7.22 6.62 -2.82
CA CYS A 186 6.93 6.47 -1.39
C CYS A 186 8.00 7.17 -0.57
N VAL A 187 7.60 7.79 0.53
CA VAL A 187 8.50 8.27 1.59
C VAL A 187 8.13 7.59 2.89
N ALA A 188 9.05 6.81 3.45
CA ALA A 188 8.78 6.00 4.64
C ALA A 188 9.06 6.80 5.95
N ILE A 189 8.33 7.90 6.12
CA ILE A 189 8.27 8.73 7.33
C ILE A 189 6.79 8.84 7.72
N TYR A 190 6.45 8.62 8.98
CA TYR A 190 5.07 8.52 9.47
C TYR A 190 4.79 9.50 10.63
N PRO A 191 4.09 10.65 10.42
CA PRO A 191 3.65 11.18 9.12
C PRO A 191 4.82 11.79 8.32
N THR A 192 4.70 11.78 6.98
CA THR A 192 5.66 12.47 6.11
C THR A 192 5.41 13.98 6.14
N PRO A 193 6.42 14.82 6.50
CA PRO A 193 6.35 16.26 6.31
C PRO A 193 6.22 16.62 4.82
N ASP A 194 5.42 17.62 4.47
CA ASP A 194 5.12 17.98 3.09
C ASP A 194 6.38 18.28 2.26
N GLU A 195 7.38 18.93 2.86
CA GLU A 195 8.67 19.24 2.23
C GLU A 195 9.50 18.01 1.84
N ASN A 196 9.24 16.86 2.47
CA ASN A 196 9.96 15.61 2.21
C ASN A 196 9.28 14.73 1.15
N VAL A 197 8.03 15.02 0.77
CA VAL A 197 7.26 14.17 -0.17
C VAL A 197 7.87 14.11 -1.55
N ASN A 198 8.40 15.22 -2.07
CA ASN A 198 9.06 15.31 -3.38
C ASN A 198 8.22 14.69 -4.52
N LEU A 199 6.95 15.10 -4.68
CA LEU A 199 6.05 14.56 -5.73
C LEU A 199 6.65 14.61 -7.16
N ASN A 200 7.65 15.45 -7.40
CA ASN A 200 8.34 15.48 -8.69
C ASN A 200 9.13 14.19 -8.99
N ASN A 201 9.42 13.36 -7.98
CA ASN A 201 10.04 12.06 -8.20
C ASN A 201 9.12 11.11 -8.99
N ILE A 202 7.80 11.32 -8.97
CA ILE A 202 6.84 10.61 -9.83
C ILE A 202 7.18 10.84 -11.31
N ASP A 203 7.47 12.10 -11.71
CA ASP A 203 7.86 12.42 -13.09
C ASP A 203 9.20 11.80 -13.45
N THR A 204 10.12 11.71 -12.49
CA THR A 204 11.43 11.07 -12.68
C THR A 204 11.27 9.58 -12.92
N LEU A 205 10.51 8.88 -12.08
CA LEU A 205 10.23 7.45 -12.24
C LEU A 205 9.53 7.16 -13.58
N LYS A 206 8.56 7.98 -13.98
CA LYS A 206 7.86 7.85 -15.29
C LYS A 206 8.78 8.03 -16.51
N LYS A 207 9.86 8.79 -16.37
CA LYS A 207 10.86 8.98 -17.44
C LYS A 207 11.87 7.83 -17.51
N LEU A 208 12.18 7.22 -16.37
CA LEU A 208 13.21 6.19 -16.26
C LEU A 208 12.68 4.80 -16.56
N TYR A 209 11.42 4.52 -16.18
CA TYR A 209 10.87 3.16 -16.23
C TYR A 209 9.63 3.07 -17.10
N PRO A 210 9.46 1.97 -17.87
CA PRO A 210 8.30 1.74 -18.73
C PRO A 210 7.06 1.26 -17.95
N TYR A 211 7.11 1.23 -16.64
CA TYR A 211 6.08 0.69 -15.76
C TYR A 211 5.07 1.76 -15.32
N PRO A 212 3.82 1.39 -15.01
CA PRO A 212 2.89 2.29 -14.34
C PRO A 212 3.45 2.78 -13.02
N ILE A 213 3.34 4.09 -12.76
CA ILE A 213 3.81 4.73 -11.54
C ILE A 213 2.62 5.13 -10.68
N GLY A 214 2.63 4.71 -9.41
CA GLY A 214 1.68 5.08 -8.38
C GLY A 214 2.33 5.87 -7.25
N PHE A 215 1.56 6.06 -6.17
CA PHE A 215 1.99 6.79 -4.98
C PHE A 215 1.51 6.06 -3.71
N SER A 216 2.42 5.77 -2.79
CA SER A 216 2.12 5.29 -1.43
C SER A 216 2.35 6.45 -0.47
N ASP A 217 1.28 6.96 0.12
CA ASP A 217 1.25 8.24 0.82
C ASP A 217 1.13 8.08 2.34
N HIS A 218 2.02 8.76 3.06
CA HIS A 218 2.06 8.82 4.53
C HIS A 218 1.92 10.26 5.06
N THR A 219 1.48 11.22 4.24
CA THR A 219 1.18 12.59 4.68
C THR A 219 -0.14 12.64 5.45
N LEU A 220 -0.43 13.74 6.11
CA LEU A 220 -1.73 13.95 6.75
C LEU A 220 -2.78 14.44 5.75
N GLY A 221 -4.01 13.92 5.89
CA GLY A 221 -5.15 14.34 5.08
C GLY A 221 -5.09 13.86 3.63
N TYR A 222 -5.72 14.61 2.73
CA TYR A 222 -6.01 14.18 1.35
C TYR A 222 -5.42 15.08 0.26
N SER A 223 -4.82 16.21 0.60
CA SER A 223 -4.33 17.18 -0.41
C SER A 223 -3.17 16.65 -1.25
N ILE A 224 -2.24 15.96 -0.61
CA ILE A 224 -1.02 15.44 -1.27
C ILE A 224 -1.35 14.26 -2.20
N PRO A 225 -2.12 13.23 -1.77
CA PRO A 225 -2.51 12.18 -2.70
C PRO A 225 -3.33 12.72 -3.87
N LEU A 226 -4.20 13.74 -3.69
CA LEU A 226 -4.92 14.38 -4.79
C LEU A 226 -3.97 15.13 -5.74
N ALA A 227 -2.92 15.79 -5.23
CA ALA A 227 -1.90 16.41 -6.07
C ALA A 227 -1.14 15.38 -6.92
N SER A 228 -0.93 14.16 -6.41
CA SER A 228 -0.29 13.08 -7.16
C SER A 228 -1.11 12.62 -8.37
N VAL A 229 -2.45 12.75 -8.31
CA VAL A 229 -3.34 12.47 -9.46
C VAL A 229 -3.00 13.37 -10.65
N ALA A 230 -2.71 14.65 -10.38
CA ALA A 230 -2.28 15.60 -11.43
C ALA A 230 -0.90 15.24 -12.02
N LYS A 231 -0.08 14.47 -11.30
CA LYS A 231 1.14 13.86 -11.82
C LYS A 231 0.87 12.58 -12.64
N GLY A 232 -0.38 12.14 -12.72
CA GLY A 232 -0.81 10.98 -13.50
C GLY A 232 -0.38 9.66 -12.88
N VAL A 233 -0.51 9.52 -11.56
CA VAL A 233 -0.32 8.23 -10.88
C VAL A 233 -1.45 7.27 -11.25
N CYS A 234 -1.11 5.99 -11.39
CA CYS A 234 -2.07 4.94 -11.73
C CYS A 234 -2.72 4.30 -10.49
N LEU A 235 -2.12 4.48 -9.32
CA LEU A 235 -2.52 3.87 -8.06
C LEU A 235 -2.17 4.81 -6.90
N ILE A 236 -3.05 4.89 -5.90
CA ILE A 236 -2.80 5.56 -4.62
C ILE A 236 -3.02 4.56 -3.50
N GLU A 237 -2.05 4.42 -2.63
CA GLU A 237 -2.16 3.67 -1.38
C GLU A 237 -2.13 4.65 -0.22
N LYS A 238 -3.09 4.53 0.70
CA LYS A 238 -3.22 5.44 1.85
C LYS A 238 -3.69 4.68 3.08
N HIS A 239 -3.04 4.88 4.23
CA HIS A 239 -3.48 4.35 5.52
C HIS A 239 -4.89 4.81 5.85
N PHE A 240 -5.70 3.89 6.37
CA PHE A 240 -7.12 4.07 6.61
C PHE A 240 -7.51 3.65 8.03
N THR A 241 -8.36 4.44 8.68
CA THR A 241 -8.87 4.18 10.02
C THR A 241 -10.31 4.66 10.17
N LEU A 242 -11.01 4.13 11.15
CA LEU A 242 -12.33 4.66 11.53
C LEU A 242 -12.23 5.94 12.36
N ASP A 243 -11.17 6.06 13.16
CA ASP A 243 -10.93 7.21 14.04
C ASP A 243 -9.42 7.36 14.28
N LYS A 244 -8.90 8.57 14.08
CA LYS A 244 -7.47 8.91 14.25
C LYS A 244 -7.02 8.92 15.71
N ASP A 245 -7.97 9.05 16.64
CA ASP A 245 -7.70 9.08 18.07
C ASP A 245 -7.72 7.67 18.71
N MET A 246 -7.97 6.62 17.90
CA MET A 246 -7.82 5.24 18.37
C MET A 246 -6.36 4.95 18.73
N GLU A 247 -6.18 4.11 19.74
CA GLU A 247 -4.88 3.57 20.09
C GLU A 247 -4.41 2.59 19.00
N GLY A 248 -3.17 2.69 18.54
CA GLY A 248 -2.56 1.85 17.51
C GLY A 248 -1.44 2.56 16.78
N TRP A 249 -0.71 1.83 15.91
CA TRP A 249 0.49 2.36 15.27
C TRP A 249 0.20 3.44 14.23
N ASP A 250 -0.82 3.23 13.38
CA ASP A 250 -0.99 4.00 12.15
C ASP A 250 -2.24 4.88 12.13
N HIS A 251 -3.07 4.87 13.21
CA HIS A 251 -4.32 5.62 13.23
C HIS A 251 -4.12 7.12 12.98
N LYS A 252 -3.10 7.73 13.59
CA LYS A 252 -2.81 9.17 13.50
C LYS A 252 -2.44 9.62 12.09
N VAL A 253 -1.76 8.77 11.31
CA VAL A 253 -1.34 9.09 9.92
C VAL A 253 -2.37 8.66 8.88
N SER A 254 -3.40 7.94 9.31
CA SER A 254 -4.45 7.41 8.46
C SER A 254 -5.48 8.47 8.08
N VAL A 255 -6.19 8.23 6.99
CA VAL A 255 -7.40 8.98 6.64
C VAL A 255 -8.65 8.29 7.19
N THR A 256 -9.65 9.09 7.49
CA THR A 256 -10.98 8.63 7.90
C THR A 256 -11.83 8.24 6.69
N PRO A 257 -13.02 7.59 6.87
CA PRO A 257 -13.93 7.27 5.78
C PRO A 257 -14.33 8.50 4.94
N ASP A 258 -14.56 9.65 5.56
CA ASP A 258 -14.91 10.87 4.84
C ASP A 258 -13.73 11.41 4.02
N GLU A 259 -12.51 11.40 4.56
CA GLU A 259 -11.31 11.80 3.84
C GLU A 259 -11.00 10.82 2.68
N MET A 260 -11.19 9.50 2.88
CA MET A 260 -11.02 8.51 1.81
C MET A 260 -12.04 8.72 0.69
N ARG A 261 -13.29 9.02 1.01
CA ARG A 261 -14.32 9.35 0.02
C ARG A 261 -13.93 10.56 -0.82
N ILE A 262 -13.37 11.61 -0.17
CA ILE A 262 -12.84 12.78 -0.89
C ILE A 262 -11.71 12.35 -1.84
N ILE A 263 -10.76 11.51 -1.40
CA ILE A 263 -9.68 11.00 -2.28
C ILE A 263 -10.28 10.28 -3.49
N VAL A 264 -11.23 9.38 -3.28
CA VAL A 264 -11.85 8.59 -4.37
C VAL A 264 -12.59 9.49 -5.37
N GLU A 265 -13.47 10.37 -4.88
CA GLU A 265 -14.32 11.21 -5.73
C GLU A 265 -13.52 12.28 -6.47
N GLU A 266 -12.64 13.00 -5.77
CA GLU A 266 -11.84 14.05 -6.39
C GLU A 266 -10.74 13.49 -7.31
N SER A 267 -10.21 12.29 -7.05
CA SER A 267 -9.31 11.62 -8.01
C SER A 267 -9.98 11.40 -9.36
N LYS A 268 -11.22 10.92 -9.38
CA LYS A 268 -12.02 10.75 -10.62
C LYS A 268 -12.28 12.08 -11.30
N ARG A 269 -12.57 13.11 -10.51
CA ARG A 269 -12.84 14.46 -11.00
C ARG A 269 -11.58 15.10 -11.61
N ILE A 270 -10.44 15.02 -10.90
CA ILE A 270 -9.14 15.53 -11.38
C ILE A 270 -8.74 14.79 -12.66
N SER A 271 -8.83 13.46 -12.70
CA SER A 271 -8.50 12.66 -13.89
C SER A 271 -9.31 13.09 -15.12
N LYS A 272 -10.58 13.42 -14.94
CA LYS A 272 -11.41 14.01 -16.01
C LYS A 272 -10.91 15.38 -16.44
N ALA A 273 -10.54 16.23 -15.48
CA ALA A 273 -10.12 17.61 -15.72
C ALA A 273 -8.75 17.71 -16.41
N LEU A 274 -7.89 16.69 -16.27
CA LEU A 274 -6.61 16.63 -16.98
C LEU A 274 -6.76 16.59 -18.49
N GLY A 275 -7.82 15.99 -19.02
CA GLY A 275 -8.22 16.04 -20.42
C GLY A 275 -7.13 15.70 -21.42
N SER A 276 -6.97 16.53 -22.43
CA SER A 276 -6.03 16.37 -23.54
C SER A 276 -4.96 17.46 -23.54
N THR A 277 -3.78 17.16 -24.08
CA THR A 277 -2.72 18.16 -24.34
C THR A 277 -2.99 19.00 -25.59
N ARG A 278 -4.07 18.75 -26.31
CA ARG A 278 -4.44 19.53 -27.52
C ARG A 278 -5.17 20.79 -27.10
N ILE A 279 -4.74 21.93 -27.64
CA ILE A 279 -5.42 23.22 -27.48
C ILE A 279 -6.41 23.34 -28.63
N ILE A 280 -7.67 22.95 -28.37
CA ILE A 280 -8.79 23.02 -29.30
C ILE A 280 -10.01 23.56 -28.55
N SER A 281 -10.86 24.35 -29.21
CA SER A 281 -12.16 24.69 -28.64
C SER A 281 -13.05 23.45 -28.53
N THR A 282 -13.88 23.40 -27.51
CA THR A 282 -14.89 22.36 -27.33
C THR A 282 -16.19 22.74 -28.06
N GLU A 283 -17.05 21.77 -28.33
CA GLU A 283 -18.37 22.05 -28.94
C GLU A 283 -19.28 22.89 -28.02
N ASP A 284 -18.98 22.91 -26.72
CA ASP A 284 -19.72 23.66 -25.70
C ASP A 284 -19.27 25.11 -25.56
N GLU A 285 -18.09 25.50 -26.10
CA GLU A 285 -17.61 26.89 -26.18
C GLU A 285 -18.22 27.65 -27.34
#